data_90446605535a355d179d373cc114d709
#
_entry.id   90446605535a355d179d373cc114d709
#
_cell.length_a   1.000
_cell.length_b   1.000
_cell.length_c   1.000
_cell.angle_alpha   90.00
_cell.angle_beta   90.00
_cell.angle_gamma   90.00
#
_symmetry.space_group_name_H-M   'P 1'
#
loop_
_entity.id
_entity.type
_entity.pdbx_description
1 polymer ?
#
loop_
_entity_poly.entity_id
_entity_poly.type
_entity_poly.pdbx_seq_one_letter_code
_entity_poly.pdbx_strand_id
1 'polypeptide(L)'
;MSEEKIVFCTGGGCTAKLGAGVLSRILEKLPRGEQDPNLLVGYDSKDDAAVYRITDDLALVQTVDFFPPMVDDPYTFGQIAAANALSDVYAMGGEVKTALNLVCFPESMDLNVLGEILRGGAEKVAEAGGILAGGHSIADTGVKYGLSVTGLVDPHRLTANDTGRPGDRLILTKALGVGLICTANRVGEAAPEQMEAAIRSMTTLNKTAAEITRKYEVHAATDVTGFSFLGHLHEMMGGRLSCVVDARAVPVLPGAWEAADACLYTAAGQRNRNHTGPFVRFENVPFPMEEILFDPQTSGGLLLAAAPQKAEALAQELRAAGLPAAIVGEIRDAQSTEITVKY
;
A
#
# COMPACT_ATOMS: atom_id res chain seq x y z
N MET A 1 28.96 -18.67 -25.99
CA MET A 1 28.23 -17.58 -25.32
C MET A 1 27.49 -18.23 -24.18
N SER A 2 27.82 -17.90 -22.93
CA SER A 2 27.06 -18.39 -21.75
C SER A 2 25.66 -17.83 -21.85
N GLU A 3 24.65 -18.69 -21.91
CA GLU A 3 23.26 -18.26 -21.72
C GLU A 3 23.19 -17.59 -20.34
N GLU A 4 23.05 -16.26 -20.31
CA GLU A 4 22.75 -15.54 -19.08
C GLU A 4 21.39 -16.04 -18.59
N LYS A 5 21.39 -16.79 -17.50
CA LYS A 5 20.14 -17.20 -16.83
C LYS A 5 19.41 -15.95 -16.39
N ILE A 6 18.21 -15.73 -16.94
CA ILE A 6 17.33 -14.65 -16.51
C ILE A 6 16.98 -14.90 -15.03
N VAL A 7 17.35 -13.95 -14.16
CA VAL A 7 17.07 -14.01 -12.74
C VAL A 7 15.62 -13.60 -12.52
N PHE A 8 14.80 -14.45 -11.92
CA PHE A 8 13.39 -14.18 -11.66
C PHE A 8 13.20 -13.01 -10.70
N CYS A 9 13.83 -13.07 -9.52
CA CYS A 9 13.77 -11.99 -8.53
C CYS A 9 14.98 -11.06 -8.65
N THR A 10 14.75 -9.82 -9.08
CA THR A 10 15.78 -8.76 -9.16
C THR A 10 15.68 -7.75 -8.02
N GLY A 11 14.74 -7.97 -7.08
CA GLY A 11 14.31 -7.00 -6.10
C GLY A 11 13.35 -5.99 -6.72
N GLY A 12 12.17 -5.84 -6.12
CA GLY A 12 11.12 -5.07 -6.74
C GLY A 12 10.00 -4.74 -5.77
N GLY A 13 8.80 -5.20 -6.08
CA GLY A 13 7.62 -4.77 -5.35
C GLY A 13 7.41 -3.26 -5.48
N CYS A 14 6.77 -2.67 -4.49
CA CYS A 14 6.49 -1.22 -4.47
C CYS A 14 7.76 -0.35 -4.41
N THR A 15 8.95 -0.90 -4.09
CA THR A 15 10.23 -0.18 -4.15
C THR A 15 10.62 0.24 -5.57
N ALA A 16 10.06 -0.43 -6.59
CA ALA A 16 10.29 -0.12 -8.01
C ALA A 16 9.47 1.08 -8.54
N LYS A 17 8.50 1.56 -7.77
CA LYS A 17 7.68 2.74 -8.15
C LYS A 17 8.56 3.98 -8.31
N LEU A 18 8.19 4.86 -9.27
CA LEU A 18 8.81 6.17 -9.40
C LEU A 18 8.54 6.99 -8.15
N GLY A 19 9.51 7.80 -7.74
CA GLY A 19 9.34 8.67 -6.57
C GLY A 19 8.19 9.68 -6.77
N ALA A 20 7.38 9.91 -5.73
CA ALA A 20 6.19 10.78 -5.76
C ALA A 20 6.47 12.16 -6.37
N GLY A 21 7.57 12.82 -5.99
CA GLY A 21 7.93 14.14 -6.48
C GLY A 21 8.32 14.18 -7.98
N VAL A 22 8.75 13.06 -8.57
CA VAL A 22 9.02 12.96 -10.02
C VAL A 22 7.72 12.83 -10.78
N LEU A 23 6.83 11.95 -10.30
CA LEU A 23 5.55 11.68 -10.93
C LEU A 23 4.64 12.92 -10.90
N SER A 24 4.52 13.60 -9.77
CA SER A 24 3.72 14.82 -9.65
C SER A 24 4.11 15.89 -10.68
N ARG A 25 5.41 16.16 -10.86
CA ARG A 25 5.91 17.14 -11.84
C ARG A 25 5.59 16.79 -13.29
N ILE A 26 5.41 15.51 -13.60
CA ILE A 26 5.01 15.05 -14.94
C ILE A 26 3.51 15.21 -15.11
N LEU A 27 2.73 14.78 -14.12
CA LEU A 27 1.26 14.84 -14.14
C LEU A 27 0.74 16.27 -14.20
N GLU A 28 1.40 17.23 -13.52
CA GLU A 28 1.05 18.67 -13.59
C GLU A 28 1.10 19.26 -15.00
N LYS A 29 1.86 18.63 -15.92
CA LYS A 29 2.03 19.09 -17.31
C LYS A 29 1.03 18.43 -18.28
N LEU A 30 0.23 17.49 -17.80
CA LEU A 30 -0.77 16.85 -18.65
C LEU A 30 -1.89 17.84 -19.00
N PRO A 31 -2.38 17.82 -20.25
CA PRO A 31 -3.55 18.63 -20.61
C PRO A 31 -4.74 18.19 -19.75
N ARG A 32 -5.35 19.16 -19.09
CA ARG A 32 -6.59 18.93 -18.33
C ARG A 32 -7.77 19.02 -19.29
N GLY A 33 -8.54 17.94 -19.39
CA GLY A 33 -9.82 17.96 -20.09
C GLY A 33 -10.88 18.77 -19.33
N GLU A 34 -12.10 18.85 -19.90
CA GLU A 34 -13.25 19.37 -19.17
C GLU A 34 -13.49 18.52 -17.92
N GLN A 35 -13.79 19.19 -16.79
CA GLN A 35 -14.10 18.50 -15.55
C GLN A 35 -15.44 17.78 -15.69
N ASP A 36 -15.44 16.47 -15.63
CA ASP A 36 -16.67 15.68 -15.52
C ASP A 36 -17.12 15.64 -14.05
N PRO A 37 -18.32 16.15 -13.71
CA PRO A 37 -18.83 16.13 -12.33
C PRO A 37 -19.06 14.73 -11.79
N ASN A 38 -19.04 13.69 -12.64
CA ASN A 38 -19.14 12.30 -12.22
C ASN A 38 -17.77 11.69 -11.84
N LEU A 39 -16.65 12.33 -12.19
CA LEU A 39 -15.35 11.94 -11.67
C LEU A 39 -15.21 12.46 -10.22
N LEU A 40 -15.52 11.59 -9.26
CA LEU A 40 -15.50 11.93 -7.82
C LEU A 40 -14.09 12.01 -7.28
N VAL A 41 -13.21 11.10 -7.73
CA VAL A 41 -11.79 11.01 -7.37
C VAL A 41 -10.98 10.76 -8.65
N GLY A 42 -9.98 11.58 -8.88
CA GLY A 42 -9.06 11.46 -10.01
C GLY A 42 -7.61 11.65 -9.58
N TYR A 43 -6.69 11.69 -10.52
CA TYR A 43 -5.25 11.80 -10.21
C TYR A 43 -4.84 13.11 -9.52
N ASP A 44 -5.69 14.14 -9.54
CA ASP A 44 -5.43 15.43 -8.86
C ASP A 44 -5.47 15.30 -7.33
N SER A 45 -6.25 14.35 -6.80
CA SER A 45 -6.39 14.09 -5.36
C SER A 45 -5.24 13.25 -4.79
N LYS A 46 -4.41 12.62 -5.65
CA LYS A 46 -3.35 11.66 -5.23
C LYS A 46 -3.91 10.55 -4.34
N ASP A 47 -5.11 10.10 -4.65
CA ASP A 47 -5.81 9.03 -3.95
C ASP A 47 -5.45 7.65 -4.54
N ASP A 48 -5.86 6.59 -3.85
CA ASP A 48 -5.47 5.21 -4.18
C ASP A 48 -6.07 4.74 -5.52
N ALA A 49 -7.30 5.18 -5.86
CA ALA A 49 -7.97 4.80 -7.10
C ALA A 49 -8.79 5.94 -7.70
N ALA A 50 -9.07 5.86 -9.00
CA ALA A 50 -10.07 6.70 -9.64
C ALA A 50 -11.48 6.22 -9.28
N VAL A 51 -12.40 7.18 -9.00
CA VAL A 51 -13.79 6.88 -8.69
C VAL A 51 -14.72 7.67 -9.61
N TYR A 52 -15.53 6.95 -10.38
CA TYR A 52 -16.45 7.55 -11.34
C TYR A 52 -17.91 7.16 -11.01
N ARG A 53 -18.77 8.15 -10.80
CA ARG A 53 -20.19 7.96 -10.48
C ARG A 53 -20.95 7.46 -11.69
N ILE A 54 -21.69 6.39 -11.53
CA ILE A 54 -22.59 5.81 -12.55
C ILE A 54 -24.03 6.21 -12.27
N THR A 55 -24.45 6.14 -11.00
CA THR A 55 -25.77 6.60 -10.51
C THR A 55 -25.57 7.33 -9.18
N ASP A 56 -26.64 7.82 -8.59
CA ASP A 56 -26.56 8.48 -7.27
C ASP A 56 -26.05 7.53 -6.17
N ASP A 57 -26.35 6.23 -6.27
CA ASP A 57 -25.99 5.21 -5.27
C ASP A 57 -24.88 4.27 -5.72
N LEU A 58 -24.29 4.47 -6.90
CA LEU A 58 -23.28 3.58 -7.45
C LEU A 58 -22.14 4.32 -8.14
N ALA A 59 -20.92 4.03 -7.75
CA ALA A 59 -19.71 4.48 -8.43
C ALA A 59 -18.77 3.32 -8.74
N LEU A 60 -18.03 3.48 -9.81
CA LEU A 60 -16.97 2.60 -10.25
C LEU A 60 -15.66 3.01 -9.58
N VAL A 61 -14.93 2.05 -9.02
CA VAL A 61 -13.56 2.22 -8.53
C VAL A 61 -12.64 1.52 -9.53
N GLN A 62 -11.64 2.24 -10.05
CA GLN A 62 -10.67 1.69 -10.99
C GLN A 62 -9.25 1.98 -10.55
N THR A 63 -8.44 0.93 -10.49
CA THR A 63 -7.02 1.02 -10.21
C THR A 63 -6.19 0.10 -11.08
N VAL A 64 -4.89 0.35 -11.13
CA VAL A 64 -3.89 -0.49 -11.78
C VAL A 64 -2.59 -0.46 -10.99
N ASP A 65 -2.11 -1.64 -10.60
CA ASP A 65 -0.81 -1.77 -9.95
C ASP A 65 -0.08 -3.03 -10.44
N PHE A 66 1.20 -2.89 -10.78
CA PHE A 66 2.07 -3.98 -11.21
C PHE A 66 3.54 -3.64 -10.93
N PHE A 67 4.34 -4.64 -10.67
CA PHE A 67 5.75 -4.46 -10.30
C PHE A 67 6.58 -5.73 -10.54
N PRO A 68 7.94 -5.63 -10.52
CA PRO A 68 8.81 -6.79 -10.60
C PRO A 68 8.82 -7.60 -9.30
N PRO A 69 9.21 -8.90 -9.34
CA PRO A 69 9.25 -9.78 -8.18
C PRO A 69 10.17 -9.29 -7.06
N MET A 70 9.74 -9.52 -5.80
CA MET A 70 10.52 -9.29 -4.59
C MET A 70 10.73 -10.58 -3.77
N VAL A 71 10.12 -11.68 -4.18
CA VAL A 71 10.27 -13.03 -3.62
C VAL A 71 10.65 -13.99 -4.74
N ASP A 72 11.28 -15.12 -4.41
CA ASP A 72 11.79 -16.08 -5.40
C ASP A 72 10.73 -17.09 -5.85
N ASP A 73 9.67 -17.30 -5.07
CA ASP A 73 8.58 -18.21 -5.42
C ASP A 73 7.55 -17.49 -6.33
N PRO A 74 7.37 -17.97 -7.59
CA PRO A 74 6.48 -17.35 -8.55
C PRO A 74 5.01 -17.29 -8.08
N TYR A 75 4.53 -18.36 -7.45
CA TYR A 75 3.17 -18.42 -6.93
C TYR A 75 2.93 -17.38 -5.83
N THR A 76 3.82 -17.30 -4.86
CA THR A 76 3.78 -16.29 -3.79
C THR A 76 3.87 -14.88 -4.36
N PHE A 77 4.73 -14.65 -5.36
CA PHE A 77 4.78 -13.37 -6.05
C PHE A 77 3.45 -12.99 -6.68
N GLY A 78 2.79 -13.93 -7.36
CA GLY A 78 1.45 -13.74 -7.92
C GLY A 78 0.42 -13.34 -6.86
N GLN A 79 0.44 -13.99 -5.70
CA GLN A 79 -0.43 -13.66 -4.58
C GLN A 79 -0.18 -12.25 -4.05
N ILE A 80 1.08 -11.86 -3.86
CA ILE A 80 1.47 -10.55 -3.34
C ILE A 80 1.04 -9.44 -4.32
N ALA A 81 1.33 -9.61 -5.60
CA ALA A 81 1.00 -8.63 -6.63
C ALA A 81 -0.51 -8.40 -6.74
N ALA A 82 -1.30 -9.48 -6.68
CA ALA A 82 -2.75 -9.39 -6.67
C ALA A 82 -3.28 -8.74 -5.39
N ALA A 83 -2.79 -9.15 -4.20
CA ALA A 83 -3.21 -8.58 -2.92
C ALA A 83 -2.95 -7.07 -2.87
N ASN A 84 -1.82 -6.62 -3.42
CA ASN A 84 -1.47 -5.20 -3.51
C ASN A 84 -2.44 -4.43 -4.43
N ALA A 85 -2.67 -4.93 -5.66
CA ALA A 85 -3.54 -4.24 -6.62
C ALA A 85 -5.03 -4.22 -6.20
N LEU A 86 -5.48 -5.20 -5.43
CA LEU A 86 -6.84 -5.25 -4.88
C LEU A 86 -7.04 -4.27 -3.71
N SER A 87 -5.96 -3.83 -3.08
CA SER A 87 -5.97 -3.05 -1.84
C SER A 87 -6.56 -1.66 -2.03
N ASP A 88 -6.27 -1.00 -3.16
CA ASP A 88 -6.78 0.33 -3.48
C ASP A 88 -8.31 0.37 -3.46
N VAL A 89 -8.97 -0.70 -3.96
CA VAL A 89 -10.44 -0.79 -3.92
C VAL A 89 -10.96 -0.81 -2.48
N TYR A 90 -10.25 -1.50 -1.58
CA TYR A 90 -10.61 -1.55 -0.16
C TYR A 90 -10.36 -0.23 0.56
N ALA A 91 -9.26 0.46 0.24
CA ALA A 91 -8.97 1.80 0.78
C ALA A 91 -10.08 2.80 0.44
N MET A 92 -10.60 2.74 -0.80
CA MET A 92 -11.72 3.57 -1.25
C MET A 92 -13.10 3.15 -0.68
N GLY A 93 -13.15 2.16 0.23
CA GLY A 93 -14.41 1.64 0.79
C GLY A 93 -15.20 0.72 -0.15
N GLY A 94 -14.62 0.39 -1.31
CA GLY A 94 -15.25 -0.38 -2.38
C GLY A 94 -15.22 -1.90 -2.18
N GLU A 95 -15.91 -2.59 -3.08
CA GLU A 95 -15.89 -4.06 -3.22
C GLU A 95 -15.31 -4.45 -4.56
N VAL A 96 -14.36 -5.37 -4.58
CA VAL A 96 -13.78 -5.92 -5.81
C VAL A 96 -14.85 -6.65 -6.62
N LYS A 97 -14.91 -6.38 -7.92
CA LYS A 97 -15.82 -7.08 -8.85
C LYS A 97 -15.08 -7.85 -9.92
N THR A 98 -14.19 -7.21 -10.66
CA THR A 98 -13.40 -7.86 -11.70
C THR A 98 -11.95 -7.44 -11.65
N ALA A 99 -11.07 -8.31 -12.16
CA ALA A 99 -9.66 -8.01 -12.35
C ALA A 99 -9.18 -8.50 -13.72
N LEU A 100 -8.22 -7.79 -14.29
CA LEU A 100 -7.51 -8.15 -15.51
C LEU A 100 -6.02 -8.29 -15.20
N ASN A 101 -5.39 -9.38 -15.65
CA ASN A 101 -3.95 -9.57 -15.52
C ASN A 101 -3.17 -8.56 -16.37
N LEU A 102 -2.10 -8.02 -15.81
CA LEU A 102 -1.07 -7.25 -16.52
C LEU A 102 0.25 -8.01 -16.41
N VAL A 103 0.79 -8.43 -17.53
CA VAL A 103 1.96 -9.32 -17.58
C VAL A 103 3.03 -8.77 -18.52
N CYS A 104 4.25 -8.61 -17.99
CA CYS A 104 5.47 -8.52 -18.79
C CYS A 104 6.30 -9.77 -18.47
N PHE A 105 6.69 -10.54 -19.51
CA PHE A 105 7.36 -11.83 -19.30
C PHE A 105 8.41 -12.12 -20.37
N PRO A 106 9.64 -12.59 -19.99
CA PRO A 106 10.65 -12.95 -20.97
C PRO A 106 10.29 -14.21 -21.76
N GLU A 107 10.30 -14.15 -23.09
CA GLU A 107 9.99 -15.30 -23.96
C GLU A 107 10.93 -16.51 -23.73
N SER A 108 12.15 -16.26 -23.26
CA SER A 108 13.15 -17.30 -22.97
C SER A 108 12.97 -17.96 -21.60
N MET A 109 12.10 -17.44 -20.73
CA MET A 109 11.84 -18.03 -19.42
C MET A 109 10.80 -19.15 -19.50
N ASP A 110 10.90 -20.16 -18.61
CA ASP A 110 9.94 -21.27 -18.57
C ASP A 110 8.50 -20.75 -18.31
N LEU A 111 7.58 -21.10 -19.20
CA LEU A 111 6.17 -20.72 -19.11
C LEU A 111 5.47 -21.30 -17.87
N ASN A 112 6.01 -22.35 -17.24
CA ASN A 112 5.49 -22.84 -15.96
C ASN A 112 5.63 -21.77 -14.85
N VAL A 113 6.69 -20.96 -14.89
CA VAL A 113 6.86 -19.81 -13.96
C VAL A 113 5.71 -18.82 -14.13
N LEU A 114 5.35 -18.50 -15.37
CA LEU A 114 4.19 -17.64 -15.64
C LEU A 114 2.89 -18.28 -15.15
N GLY A 115 2.71 -19.58 -15.38
CA GLY A 115 1.55 -20.34 -14.90
C GLY A 115 1.35 -20.22 -13.39
N GLU A 116 2.44 -20.36 -12.62
CA GLU A 116 2.39 -20.22 -11.15
C GLU A 116 2.07 -18.79 -10.70
N ILE A 117 2.65 -17.76 -11.34
CA ILE A 117 2.31 -16.36 -11.06
C ILE A 117 0.80 -16.12 -11.26
N LEU A 118 0.27 -16.52 -12.42
CA LEU A 118 -1.14 -16.33 -12.74
C LEU A 118 -2.06 -17.11 -11.82
N ARG A 119 -1.66 -18.32 -11.39
CA ARG A 119 -2.40 -19.13 -10.42
C ARG A 119 -2.49 -18.41 -9.07
N GLY A 120 -1.36 -17.92 -8.54
CA GLY A 120 -1.34 -17.17 -7.29
C GLY A 120 -2.23 -15.92 -7.33
N GLY A 121 -2.17 -15.17 -8.43
CA GLY A 121 -3.02 -14.00 -8.65
C GLY A 121 -4.51 -14.35 -8.73
N ALA A 122 -4.86 -15.39 -9.50
CA ALA A 122 -6.24 -15.84 -9.67
C ALA A 122 -6.89 -16.27 -8.33
N GLU A 123 -6.15 -17.00 -7.50
CA GLU A 123 -6.63 -17.42 -6.18
C GLU A 123 -6.90 -16.23 -5.26
N LYS A 124 -6.05 -15.17 -5.30
CA LYS A 124 -6.29 -13.95 -4.52
C LYS A 124 -7.50 -13.15 -5.02
N VAL A 125 -7.71 -13.09 -6.32
CA VAL A 125 -8.93 -12.46 -6.89
C VAL A 125 -10.18 -13.22 -6.44
N ALA A 126 -10.15 -14.55 -6.44
CA ALA A 126 -11.25 -15.38 -5.94
C ALA A 126 -11.47 -15.20 -4.43
N GLU A 127 -10.41 -15.14 -3.60
CA GLU A 127 -10.48 -14.84 -2.15
C GLU A 127 -11.09 -13.45 -1.91
N ALA A 128 -10.80 -12.47 -2.76
CA ALA A 128 -11.42 -11.16 -2.72
C ALA A 128 -12.94 -11.20 -3.02
N GLY A 129 -13.43 -12.27 -3.61
CA GLY A 129 -14.81 -12.39 -4.11
C GLY A 129 -14.98 -11.79 -5.52
N GLY A 130 -13.90 -11.48 -6.19
CA GLY A 130 -13.87 -10.96 -7.55
C GLY A 130 -13.76 -12.04 -8.61
N ILE A 131 -13.87 -11.63 -9.87
CA ILE A 131 -13.75 -12.50 -11.05
C ILE A 131 -12.54 -12.06 -11.85
N LEU A 132 -11.59 -12.98 -12.11
CA LEU A 132 -10.52 -12.75 -13.06
C LEU A 132 -11.10 -12.87 -14.48
N ALA A 133 -11.22 -11.74 -15.18
CA ALA A 133 -11.97 -11.64 -16.43
C ALA A 133 -11.09 -11.68 -17.70
N GLY A 134 -9.76 -11.82 -17.54
CA GLY A 134 -8.81 -11.85 -18.66
C GLY A 134 -7.54 -11.06 -18.34
N GLY A 135 -6.98 -10.39 -19.34
CA GLY A 135 -5.78 -9.57 -19.15
C GLY A 135 -5.02 -9.35 -20.45
N HIS A 136 -3.81 -8.81 -20.32
CA HIS A 136 -2.89 -8.57 -21.41
C HIS A 136 -1.47 -8.98 -21.05
N SER A 137 -0.73 -9.54 -21.98
CA SER A 137 0.66 -9.94 -21.80
C SER A 137 1.54 -9.43 -22.95
N ILE A 138 2.75 -9.00 -22.62
CA ILE A 138 3.76 -8.59 -23.58
C ILE A 138 5.10 -9.27 -23.27
N ALA A 139 5.90 -9.49 -24.29
CA ALA A 139 7.29 -9.91 -24.14
C ALA A 139 8.11 -8.73 -23.59
N ASP A 140 8.97 -9.00 -22.60
CA ASP A 140 9.86 -8.01 -21.96
C ASP A 140 11.15 -8.68 -21.50
N THR A 141 12.14 -7.90 -21.11
CA THR A 141 13.42 -8.39 -20.59
C THR A 141 13.35 -8.88 -19.14
N GLY A 142 12.31 -8.51 -18.40
CA GLY A 142 12.11 -8.90 -17.00
C GLY A 142 10.65 -9.13 -16.66
N VAL A 143 10.42 -9.97 -15.65
CA VAL A 143 9.07 -10.25 -15.17
C VAL A 143 8.48 -9.03 -14.47
N LYS A 144 7.25 -8.67 -14.85
CA LYS A 144 6.38 -7.76 -14.09
C LYS A 144 4.97 -8.34 -14.11
N TYR A 145 4.30 -8.29 -12.99
CA TYR A 145 2.94 -8.78 -12.85
C TYR A 145 2.14 -7.89 -11.92
N GLY A 146 0.87 -7.79 -12.20
CA GLY A 146 -0.14 -7.15 -11.37
C GLY A 146 -1.50 -7.19 -12.03
N LEU A 147 -2.39 -6.33 -11.57
CA LEU A 147 -3.78 -6.33 -12.00
C LEU A 147 -4.24 -4.91 -12.36
N SER A 148 -5.16 -4.83 -13.32
CA SER A 148 -6.12 -3.73 -13.39
C SER A 148 -7.40 -4.21 -12.71
N VAL A 149 -7.84 -3.49 -11.68
CA VAL A 149 -8.96 -3.90 -10.83
C VAL A 149 -10.12 -2.92 -10.98
N THR A 150 -11.32 -3.49 -11.09
CA THR A 150 -12.57 -2.76 -11.06
C THR A 150 -13.36 -3.16 -9.82
N GLY A 151 -13.70 -2.18 -9.01
CA GLY A 151 -14.58 -2.30 -7.85
C GLY A 151 -15.83 -1.44 -7.98
N LEU A 152 -16.75 -1.62 -7.04
CA LEU A 152 -17.93 -0.79 -6.87
C LEU A 152 -17.97 -0.23 -5.46
N VAL A 153 -18.44 1.02 -5.34
CA VAL A 153 -18.67 1.70 -4.06
C VAL A 153 -19.94 2.51 -4.10
N ASP A 154 -20.61 2.63 -2.98
CA ASP A 154 -21.66 3.64 -2.79
C ASP A 154 -20.95 5.01 -2.63
N PRO A 155 -21.24 6.02 -3.49
CA PRO A 155 -20.63 7.35 -3.41
C PRO A 155 -20.75 8.01 -2.03
N HIS A 156 -21.80 7.70 -1.27
CA HIS A 156 -22.03 8.24 0.09
C HIS A 156 -21.18 7.53 1.16
N ARG A 157 -20.51 6.43 0.80
CA ARG A 157 -19.64 5.64 1.68
C ARG A 157 -18.19 5.58 1.19
N LEU A 158 -17.88 6.41 0.20
CA LEU A 158 -16.52 6.56 -0.29
C LEU A 158 -15.61 7.10 0.81
N THR A 159 -14.47 6.45 0.99
CA THR A 159 -13.40 6.90 1.89
C THR A 159 -12.24 7.45 1.05
N ALA A 160 -12.17 8.76 0.88
CA ALA A 160 -11.02 9.40 0.25
C ALA A 160 -9.87 9.57 1.26
N ASN A 161 -8.65 9.67 0.78
CA ASN A 161 -7.47 9.73 1.65
C ASN A 161 -7.34 11.06 2.39
N ASP A 162 -7.93 12.17 1.89
CA ASP A 162 -7.73 13.54 2.39
C ASP A 162 -8.94 14.13 3.15
N THR A 163 -9.90 13.31 3.54
CA THR A 163 -11.15 13.73 4.22
C THR A 163 -11.11 13.61 5.76
N GLY A 164 -9.94 13.34 6.33
CA GLY A 164 -9.71 13.29 7.78
C GLY A 164 -10.06 14.61 8.48
N ARG A 165 -10.35 14.52 9.79
CA ARG A 165 -10.79 15.64 10.62
C ARG A 165 -9.94 15.78 11.87
N PRO A 166 -9.77 16.98 12.44
CA PRO A 166 -9.14 17.15 13.73
C PRO A 166 -9.85 16.32 14.81
N GLY A 167 -9.07 15.62 15.63
CA GLY A 167 -9.54 14.70 16.67
C GLY A 167 -9.61 13.23 16.23
N ASP A 168 -9.58 12.94 14.92
CA ASP A 168 -9.58 11.56 14.43
C ASP A 168 -8.37 10.79 14.95
N ARG A 169 -8.59 9.52 15.27
CA ARG A 169 -7.54 8.59 15.63
C ARG A 169 -7.03 7.87 14.40
N LEU A 170 -5.71 7.84 14.25
CA LEU A 170 -5.03 7.11 13.18
C LEU A 170 -4.87 5.64 13.58
N ILE A 171 -5.42 4.73 12.78
CA ILE A 171 -5.33 3.28 13.00
C ILE A 171 -4.58 2.66 11.82
N LEU A 172 -3.51 1.90 12.11
CA LEU A 172 -2.76 1.12 11.12
C LEU A 172 -3.12 -0.35 11.28
N THR A 173 -3.44 -1.05 10.17
CA THR A 173 -4.01 -2.41 10.22
C THR A 173 -3.02 -3.53 9.94
N LYS A 174 -1.81 -3.23 9.44
CA LYS A 174 -0.69 -4.19 9.28
C LYS A 174 0.60 -3.61 9.82
N ALA A 175 1.55 -4.49 10.18
CA ALA A 175 2.87 -4.10 10.65
C ALA A 175 3.75 -3.57 9.52
N LEU A 176 4.66 -2.64 9.84
CA LEU A 176 5.64 -2.05 8.93
C LEU A 176 6.95 -2.85 8.90
N GLY A 177 7.74 -2.66 7.83
CA GLY A 177 9.09 -3.22 7.72
C GLY A 177 9.29 -4.20 6.56
N VAL A 178 8.32 -4.34 5.64
CA VAL A 178 8.40 -5.27 4.50
C VAL A 178 9.62 -4.99 3.62
N GLY A 179 9.89 -3.72 3.28
CA GLY A 179 11.03 -3.36 2.44
C GLY A 179 12.36 -3.67 3.09
N LEU A 180 12.50 -3.41 4.38
CA LEU A 180 13.68 -3.73 5.20
C LEU A 180 13.94 -5.24 5.21
N ILE A 181 12.92 -6.05 5.51
CA ILE A 181 13.05 -7.52 5.58
C ILE A 181 13.38 -8.10 4.20
N CYS A 182 12.71 -7.67 3.13
CA CYS A 182 13.03 -8.11 1.78
C CYS A 182 14.46 -7.71 1.37
N THR A 183 14.96 -6.57 1.84
CA THR A 183 16.34 -6.14 1.60
C THR A 183 17.33 -7.01 2.38
N ALA A 184 17.06 -7.26 3.66
CA ALA A 184 17.87 -8.14 4.50
C ALA A 184 17.90 -9.57 3.93
N ASN A 185 16.76 -10.10 3.49
CA ASN A 185 16.67 -11.43 2.86
C ASN A 185 17.55 -11.55 1.61
N ARG A 186 17.59 -10.51 0.78
CA ARG A 186 18.39 -10.49 -0.46
C ARG A 186 19.88 -10.57 -0.22
N VAL A 187 20.37 -10.12 0.93
CA VAL A 187 21.80 -10.18 1.31
C VAL A 187 22.08 -11.32 2.28
N GLY A 188 21.09 -12.19 2.56
CA GLY A 188 21.24 -13.36 3.41
C GLY A 188 21.23 -13.08 4.91
N GLU A 189 20.76 -11.89 5.33
CA GLU A 189 20.75 -11.46 6.73
C GLU A 189 19.38 -11.61 7.42
N ALA A 190 18.32 -11.97 6.68
CA ALA A 190 17.01 -12.25 7.28
C ALA A 190 16.88 -13.72 7.67
N ALA A 191 16.36 -13.98 8.87
CA ALA A 191 15.96 -15.34 9.25
C ALA A 191 14.73 -15.79 8.45
N PRO A 192 14.58 -17.11 8.15
CA PRO A 192 13.43 -17.62 7.39
C PRO A 192 12.08 -17.20 7.98
N GLU A 193 11.93 -17.19 9.30
CA GLU A 193 10.70 -16.84 10.01
C GLU A 193 10.32 -15.37 9.83
N GLN A 194 11.32 -14.48 9.68
CA GLN A 194 11.12 -13.05 9.40
C GLN A 194 10.56 -12.85 7.98
N MET A 195 11.15 -13.56 7.01
CA MET A 195 10.66 -13.51 5.63
C MET A 195 9.26 -14.12 5.50
N GLU A 196 8.98 -15.23 6.19
CA GLU A 196 7.64 -15.82 6.26
C GLU A 196 6.61 -14.84 6.86
N ALA A 197 6.96 -14.10 7.92
CA ALA A 197 6.09 -13.08 8.50
C ALA A 197 5.79 -11.95 7.50
N ALA A 198 6.81 -11.50 6.76
CA ALA A 198 6.64 -10.50 5.70
C ALA A 198 5.75 -11.03 4.55
N ILE A 199 5.95 -12.27 4.10
CA ILE A 199 5.11 -12.92 3.06
C ILE A 199 3.67 -13.03 3.55
N ARG A 200 3.43 -13.50 4.77
CA ARG A 200 2.07 -13.57 5.33
C ARG A 200 1.41 -12.19 5.35
N SER A 201 2.12 -11.16 5.76
CA SER A 201 1.61 -9.78 5.73
C SER A 201 1.25 -9.33 4.31
N MET A 202 2.15 -9.55 3.33
CA MET A 202 1.96 -9.15 1.94
C MET A 202 0.83 -9.92 1.23
N THR A 203 0.64 -11.20 1.55
CA THR A 203 -0.41 -12.03 0.94
C THR A 203 -1.78 -11.88 1.60
N THR A 204 -1.86 -11.27 2.78
CA THR A 204 -3.13 -11.01 3.47
C THR A 204 -3.87 -9.85 2.79
N LEU A 205 -5.12 -10.11 2.36
CA LEU A 205 -5.98 -9.07 1.78
C LEU A 205 -6.42 -8.04 2.83
N ASN A 206 -6.52 -6.77 2.43
CA ASN A 206 -7.14 -5.72 3.25
C ASN A 206 -8.68 -5.82 3.30
N LYS A 207 -9.28 -6.85 2.70
CA LYS A 207 -10.71 -7.10 2.67
C LYS A 207 -11.36 -7.12 4.05
N THR A 208 -10.83 -7.94 4.96
CA THR A 208 -11.36 -8.05 6.34
C THR A 208 -11.29 -6.71 7.08
N ALA A 209 -10.18 -5.96 6.92
CA ALA A 209 -10.07 -4.63 7.50
C ALA A 209 -11.15 -3.69 6.95
N ALA A 210 -11.34 -3.66 5.62
CA ALA A 210 -12.35 -2.82 4.98
C ALA A 210 -13.78 -3.19 5.39
N GLU A 211 -14.11 -4.49 5.45
CA GLU A 211 -15.44 -4.99 5.89
C GLU A 211 -15.76 -4.58 7.33
N ILE A 212 -14.77 -4.65 8.24
CA ILE A 212 -14.93 -4.19 9.62
C ILE A 212 -15.08 -2.67 9.65
N THR A 213 -14.23 -1.94 8.94
CA THR A 213 -14.23 -0.48 8.88
C THR A 213 -15.59 0.10 8.48
N ARG A 214 -16.32 -0.54 7.57
CA ARG A 214 -17.67 -0.12 7.13
C ARG A 214 -18.72 -0.06 8.23
N LYS A 215 -18.48 -0.68 9.40
CA LYS A 215 -19.39 -0.65 10.57
C LYS A 215 -19.17 0.57 11.45
N TYR A 216 -18.13 1.36 11.16
CA TYR A 216 -17.67 2.46 11.99
C TYR A 216 -17.65 3.77 11.22
N GLU A 217 -17.59 4.87 11.93
CA GLU A 217 -17.39 6.20 11.35
C GLU A 217 -15.89 6.41 11.10
N VAL A 218 -15.49 6.27 9.83
CA VAL A 218 -14.14 6.52 9.34
C VAL A 218 -14.21 7.62 8.31
N HIS A 219 -13.44 8.68 8.53
CA HIS A 219 -13.50 9.89 7.71
C HIS A 219 -12.53 9.84 6.53
N ALA A 220 -11.37 9.19 6.69
CA ALA A 220 -10.40 9.01 5.62
C ALA A 220 -9.74 7.64 5.71
N ALA A 221 -9.32 7.11 4.57
CA ALA A 221 -8.55 5.87 4.49
C ALA A 221 -7.58 5.95 3.32
N THR A 222 -6.46 5.24 3.43
CA THR A 222 -5.52 4.92 2.34
C THR A 222 -4.84 3.59 2.67
N ASP A 223 -4.25 2.91 1.71
CA ASP A 223 -3.37 1.81 1.99
C ASP A 223 -1.90 2.27 2.06
N VAL A 224 -1.12 1.63 2.91
CA VAL A 224 0.28 2.00 3.11
C VAL A 224 1.16 1.18 2.19
N THR A 225 1.65 1.78 1.11
CA THR A 225 2.44 1.10 0.08
C THR A 225 3.80 1.77 -0.18
N GLY A 226 4.16 2.03 -1.42
CA GLY A 226 5.50 2.41 -1.85
C GLY A 226 6.01 3.74 -1.31
N PHE A 227 5.13 4.65 -0.95
CA PHE A 227 5.52 5.97 -0.39
C PHE A 227 5.73 5.93 1.12
N SER A 228 5.65 4.75 1.75
CA SER A 228 5.82 4.54 3.18
C SER A 228 4.65 5.04 4.04
N PHE A 229 4.68 4.67 5.33
CA PHE A 229 3.71 5.18 6.29
C PHE A 229 3.68 6.71 6.37
N LEU A 230 4.84 7.35 6.46
CA LEU A 230 4.91 8.81 6.56
C LEU A 230 4.55 9.51 5.24
N GLY A 231 4.81 8.91 4.09
CA GLY A 231 4.43 9.48 2.79
C GLY A 231 2.91 9.49 2.61
N HIS A 232 2.23 8.36 2.86
CA HIS A 232 0.77 8.30 2.79
C HIS A 232 0.09 9.14 3.87
N LEU A 233 0.70 9.24 5.05
CA LEU A 233 0.22 10.16 6.09
C LEU A 233 0.34 11.63 5.68
N HIS A 234 1.43 12.00 4.97
CA HIS A 234 1.58 13.34 4.40
C HIS A 234 0.50 13.64 3.34
N GLU A 235 0.19 12.67 2.48
CA GLU A 235 -0.91 12.78 1.52
C GLU A 235 -2.26 12.97 2.24
N MET A 236 -2.52 12.18 3.30
CA MET A 236 -3.72 12.30 4.13
C MET A 236 -3.85 13.66 4.82
N MET A 237 -2.75 14.25 5.28
CA MET A 237 -2.78 15.60 5.88
C MET A 237 -3.01 16.69 4.84
N GLY A 238 -2.58 16.50 3.59
CA GLY A 238 -2.85 17.36 2.44
C GLY A 238 -2.46 18.82 2.61
N GLY A 239 -1.50 19.15 3.49
CA GLY A 239 -1.10 20.51 3.83
C GLY A 239 -2.17 21.33 4.57
N ARG A 240 -3.29 20.71 4.97
CA ARG A 240 -4.44 21.35 5.64
C ARG A 240 -4.56 20.97 7.10
N LEU A 241 -3.99 19.83 7.47
CA LEU A 241 -4.05 19.22 8.79
C LEU A 241 -2.65 18.96 9.31
N SER A 242 -2.56 18.63 10.58
CA SER A 242 -1.35 18.11 11.22
C SER A 242 -1.69 16.84 11.99
N CYS A 243 -0.67 16.06 12.35
CA CYS A 243 -0.89 14.88 13.19
C CYS A 243 0.26 14.66 14.17
N VAL A 244 -0.03 13.89 15.21
CA VAL A 244 0.96 13.35 16.14
C VAL A 244 0.91 11.84 16.06
N VAL A 245 2.06 11.22 15.86
CA VAL A 245 2.24 9.77 15.81
C VAL A 245 2.98 9.32 17.05
N ASP A 246 2.48 8.28 17.71
CA ASP A 246 3.19 7.53 18.75
C ASP A 246 3.93 6.37 18.10
N ALA A 247 5.23 6.50 17.93
CA ALA A 247 6.06 5.50 17.28
C ALA A 247 6.13 4.17 18.06
N ARG A 248 5.89 4.18 19.37
CA ARG A 248 5.84 2.94 20.18
C ARG A 248 4.60 2.10 19.90
N ALA A 249 3.52 2.75 19.46
CA ALA A 249 2.28 2.07 19.13
C ALA A 249 2.28 1.47 17.71
N VAL A 250 3.23 1.86 16.85
CA VAL A 250 3.31 1.36 15.48
C VAL A 250 3.71 -0.12 15.48
N PRO A 251 2.89 -1.02 14.92
CA PRO A 251 3.26 -2.43 14.81
C PRO A 251 4.39 -2.61 13.80
N VAL A 252 5.40 -3.39 14.18
CA VAL A 252 6.61 -3.64 13.39
C VAL A 252 6.78 -5.14 13.17
N LEU A 253 7.15 -5.54 11.95
CA LEU A 253 7.45 -6.92 11.61
C LEU A 253 8.71 -7.40 12.34
N PRO A 254 8.76 -8.67 12.77
CA PRO A 254 9.97 -9.25 13.34
C PRO A 254 11.16 -9.12 12.39
N GLY A 255 12.29 -8.64 12.87
CA GLY A 255 13.51 -8.43 12.09
C GLY A 255 13.62 -7.08 11.39
N ALA A 256 12.55 -6.29 11.31
CA ALA A 256 12.63 -4.98 10.64
C ALA A 256 13.47 -3.97 11.43
N TRP A 257 13.42 -4.04 12.77
CA TRP A 257 14.26 -3.19 13.62
C TRP A 257 15.73 -3.50 13.45
N GLU A 258 16.10 -4.78 13.49
CA GLU A 258 17.47 -5.26 13.33
C GLU A 258 18.01 -4.91 11.93
N ALA A 259 17.19 -5.08 10.90
CA ALA A 259 17.57 -4.70 9.53
C ALA A 259 17.82 -3.18 9.42
N ALA A 260 16.96 -2.35 10.03
CA ALA A 260 17.15 -0.90 10.05
C ALA A 260 18.40 -0.49 10.83
N ASP A 261 18.68 -1.10 11.99
CA ASP A 261 19.86 -0.85 12.81
C ASP A 261 21.15 -1.26 12.08
N ALA A 262 21.08 -2.34 11.28
CA ALA A 262 22.18 -2.78 10.40
C ALA A 262 22.30 -1.98 9.10
N CYS A 263 21.54 -0.89 8.93
CA CYS A 263 21.55 -0.03 7.74
C CYS A 263 21.12 -0.74 6.44
N LEU A 264 20.27 -1.77 6.53
CA LEU A 264 19.76 -2.53 5.38
C LEU A 264 18.48 -1.91 4.80
N TYR A 265 18.49 -0.62 4.56
CA TYR A 265 17.32 0.07 4.01
C TYR A 265 17.29 0.14 2.48
N THR A 266 16.11 0.40 1.94
CA THR A 266 15.88 0.47 0.50
C THR A 266 16.24 1.85 -0.06
N ALA A 267 16.65 1.90 -1.32
CA ALA A 267 16.77 3.18 -2.04
C ALA A 267 15.43 3.94 -2.11
N ALA A 268 14.29 3.22 -2.10
CA ALA A 268 12.98 3.84 -2.06
C ALA A 268 12.69 4.50 -0.71
N GLY A 269 13.07 3.87 0.42
CA GLY A 269 12.99 4.47 1.76
C GLY A 269 13.76 5.78 1.83
N GLN A 270 14.97 5.83 1.26
CA GLN A 270 15.75 7.06 1.20
C GLN A 270 15.09 8.13 0.31
N ARG A 271 14.47 7.75 -0.80
CA ARG A 271 13.66 8.70 -1.61
C ARG A 271 12.46 9.23 -0.84
N ASN A 272 11.76 8.36 -0.08
CA ASN A 272 10.64 8.74 0.77
C ASN A 272 11.11 9.71 1.87
N ARG A 273 12.21 9.41 2.56
CA ARG A 273 12.81 10.31 3.57
C ARG A 273 13.16 11.69 2.97
N ASN A 274 13.75 11.72 1.79
CA ASN A 274 14.11 12.98 1.12
C ASN A 274 12.86 13.79 0.69
N HIS A 275 11.77 13.13 0.32
CA HIS A 275 10.53 13.79 -0.11
C HIS A 275 9.69 14.27 1.06
N THR A 276 9.42 13.40 2.02
CA THR A 276 8.47 13.65 3.12
C THR A 276 9.16 14.19 4.38
N GLY A 277 10.45 13.90 4.57
CA GLY A 277 11.22 14.31 5.76
C GLY A 277 11.12 15.79 6.12
N PRO A 278 11.11 16.75 5.16
CA PRO A 278 10.92 18.16 5.46
C PRO A 278 9.61 18.51 6.20
N PHE A 279 8.60 17.65 6.14
CA PHE A 279 7.30 17.83 6.81
C PHE A 279 7.22 17.11 8.17
N VAL A 280 8.27 16.34 8.54
CA VAL A 280 8.29 15.47 9.73
C VAL A 280 9.24 16.01 10.78
N ARG A 281 8.79 16.05 12.03
CA ARG A 281 9.64 16.28 13.19
C ARG A 281 9.64 15.05 14.10
N PHE A 282 10.83 14.52 14.38
CA PHE A 282 11.04 13.42 15.31
C PHE A 282 11.39 13.95 16.70
N GLU A 283 10.72 13.45 17.74
CA GLU A 283 10.95 13.79 19.15
C GLU A 283 11.37 12.51 19.90
N ASN A 284 12.66 12.37 20.18
CA ASN A 284 13.29 11.22 20.85
C ASN A 284 13.07 9.87 20.16
N VAL A 285 12.84 9.86 18.85
CA VAL A 285 12.65 8.63 18.08
C VAL A 285 14.00 8.00 17.77
N PRO A 286 14.22 6.71 18.06
CA PRO A 286 15.44 6.02 17.66
C PRO A 286 15.55 5.92 16.13
N PHE A 287 16.78 6.05 15.61
CA PHE A 287 17.05 6.05 14.17
C PHE A 287 16.47 4.81 13.44
N PRO A 288 16.56 3.56 13.95
CA PRO A 288 15.93 2.42 13.30
C PRO A 288 14.41 2.61 13.11
N MET A 289 13.72 3.21 14.08
CA MET A 289 12.29 3.47 13.97
C MET A 289 11.98 4.55 12.93
N GLU A 290 12.81 5.58 12.81
CA GLU A 290 12.66 6.55 11.74
C GLU A 290 12.75 5.89 10.36
N GLU A 291 13.70 4.98 10.14
CA GLU A 291 13.86 4.25 8.88
C GLU A 291 12.67 3.31 8.60
N ILE A 292 12.12 2.65 9.63
CA ILE A 292 10.90 1.83 9.52
C ILE A 292 9.71 2.66 9.06
N LEU A 293 9.56 3.88 9.56
CA LEU A 293 8.46 4.77 9.19
C LEU A 293 8.57 5.31 7.75
N PHE A 294 9.78 5.35 7.18
CA PHE A 294 10.03 5.69 5.77
C PHE A 294 10.15 4.47 4.86
N ASP A 295 10.10 3.24 5.42
CA ASP A 295 10.24 2.02 4.64
C ASP A 295 9.05 1.80 3.70
N PRO A 296 9.30 1.58 2.39
CA PRO A 296 8.23 1.27 1.46
C PRO A 296 7.59 -0.08 1.81
N GLN A 297 6.27 -0.11 1.83
CA GLN A 297 5.52 -1.35 2.03
C GLN A 297 5.04 -1.89 0.68
N THR A 298 5.08 -3.21 0.52
CA THR A 298 4.37 -3.90 -0.56
C THR A 298 3.16 -4.59 0.05
N SER A 299 1.98 -4.35 -0.47
CA SER A 299 0.71 -4.84 0.08
C SER A 299 0.59 -4.55 1.58
N GLY A 300 0.84 -3.31 1.99
CA GLY A 300 0.73 -2.89 3.37
C GLY A 300 -0.71 -2.82 3.86
N GLY A 301 -0.90 -2.37 5.10
CA GLY A 301 -2.22 -2.27 5.73
C GLY A 301 -2.94 -0.97 5.37
N LEU A 302 -4.21 -0.89 5.74
CA LEU A 302 -4.95 0.36 5.69
C LEU A 302 -4.49 1.28 6.82
N LEU A 303 -4.38 2.56 6.52
CA LEU A 303 -4.26 3.67 7.45
C LEU A 303 -5.62 4.38 7.48
N LEU A 304 -6.28 4.34 8.63
CA LEU A 304 -7.65 4.83 8.81
C LEU A 304 -7.64 6.06 9.72
N ALA A 305 -8.40 7.09 9.37
CA ALA A 305 -8.74 8.21 10.25
C ALA A 305 -10.16 8.00 10.79
N ALA A 306 -10.26 7.50 12.03
CA ALA A 306 -11.52 7.10 12.65
C ALA A 306 -11.98 8.11 13.71
N ALA A 307 -13.29 8.34 13.79
CA ALA A 307 -13.89 9.17 14.81
C ALA A 307 -13.46 8.72 16.21
N PRO A 308 -13.02 9.64 17.10
CA PRO A 308 -12.34 9.28 18.37
C PRO A 308 -13.21 8.41 19.29
N GLN A 309 -14.53 8.58 19.26
CA GLN A 309 -15.47 7.84 20.11
C GLN A 309 -15.59 6.35 19.74
N LYS A 310 -15.21 5.98 18.52
CA LYS A 310 -15.33 4.63 17.97
C LYS A 310 -13.99 3.96 17.66
N ALA A 311 -12.89 4.71 17.70
CA ALA A 311 -11.57 4.24 17.29
C ALA A 311 -11.09 3.02 18.08
N GLU A 312 -11.26 3.01 19.41
CA GLU A 312 -10.85 1.86 20.24
C GLU A 312 -11.68 0.60 19.94
N ALA A 313 -12.99 0.75 19.78
CA ALA A 313 -13.87 -0.37 19.41
C ALA A 313 -13.51 -0.94 18.02
N LEU A 314 -13.22 -0.07 17.05
CA LEU A 314 -12.74 -0.47 15.71
C LEU A 314 -11.39 -1.22 15.83
N ALA A 315 -10.42 -0.66 16.53
CA ALA A 315 -9.12 -1.30 16.71
C ALA A 315 -9.23 -2.67 17.42
N GLN A 316 -10.12 -2.80 18.41
CA GLN A 316 -10.38 -4.07 19.09
C GLN A 316 -11.01 -5.10 18.16
N GLU A 317 -12.00 -4.72 17.33
CA GLU A 317 -12.61 -5.65 16.38
C GLU A 317 -11.61 -6.10 15.31
N LEU A 318 -10.77 -5.19 14.80
CA LEU A 318 -9.68 -5.53 13.88
C LEU A 318 -8.69 -6.54 14.50
N ARG A 319 -8.28 -6.32 15.76
CA ARG A 319 -7.41 -7.27 16.50
C ARG A 319 -8.08 -8.62 16.73
N ALA A 320 -9.37 -8.63 17.06
CA ALA A 320 -10.15 -9.86 17.22
C ALA A 320 -10.27 -10.67 15.92
N ALA A 321 -10.19 -10.00 14.77
CA ALA A 321 -10.11 -10.63 13.45
C ALA A 321 -8.70 -11.10 13.07
N GLY A 322 -7.72 -10.99 13.97
CA GLY A 322 -6.33 -11.44 13.77
C GLY A 322 -5.41 -10.43 13.08
N LEU A 323 -5.84 -9.19 12.89
CA LEU A 323 -5.01 -8.15 12.30
C LEU A 323 -4.14 -7.46 13.39
N PRO A 324 -2.88 -7.09 13.11
CA PRO A 324 -2.02 -6.38 14.06
C PRO A 324 -2.37 -4.89 14.13
N ALA A 325 -3.68 -4.61 14.32
CA ALA A 325 -4.21 -3.25 14.27
C ALA A 325 -3.88 -2.46 15.54
N ALA A 326 -3.40 -1.22 15.35
CA ALA A 326 -3.06 -0.32 16.46
C ALA A 326 -3.50 1.11 16.18
N ILE A 327 -3.91 1.83 17.24
CA ILE A 327 -4.05 3.28 17.20
C ILE A 327 -2.65 3.87 17.31
N VAL A 328 -2.19 4.51 16.24
CA VAL A 328 -0.81 4.98 16.10
C VAL A 328 -0.68 6.50 16.18
N GLY A 329 -1.79 7.23 16.29
CA GLY A 329 -1.74 8.69 16.36
C GLY A 329 -3.09 9.37 16.35
N GLU A 330 -3.04 10.69 16.17
CA GLU A 330 -4.20 11.58 16.19
C GLU A 330 -4.02 12.72 15.19
N ILE A 331 -5.07 13.02 14.43
CA ILE A 331 -5.13 14.19 13.56
C ILE A 331 -5.46 15.43 14.38
N ARG A 332 -4.86 16.56 14.02
CA ARG A 332 -5.02 17.86 14.67
C ARG A 332 -5.27 18.97 13.64
N ASP A 333 -5.74 20.11 14.12
CA ASP A 333 -5.71 21.33 13.34
C ASP A 333 -4.29 21.63 12.85
N ALA A 334 -4.19 22.33 11.70
CA ALA A 334 -2.93 22.68 11.08
C ALA A 334 -1.98 23.39 12.06
N GLN A 335 -0.76 22.92 12.12
CA GLN A 335 0.32 23.46 12.95
C GLN A 335 1.55 23.80 12.07
N SER A 336 2.57 24.40 12.67
CA SER A 336 3.83 24.73 11.98
C SER A 336 4.59 23.50 11.47
N THR A 337 4.37 22.35 12.08
CA THR A 337 4.91 21.05 11.64
C THR A 337 3.73 20.14 11.30
N GLU A 338 3.74 19.56 10.12
CA GLU A 338 2.63 18.74 9.65
C GLU A 338 2.57 17.40 10.41
N ILE A 339 3.68 16.68 10.50
CA ILE A 339 3.76 15.39 11.18
C ILE A 339 4.76 15.48 12.33
N THR A 340 4.31 15.26 13.56
CA THR A 340 5.19 15.10 14.71
C THR A 340 5.18 13.66 15.18
N VAL A 341 6.34 13.01 15.15
CA VAL A 341 6.52 11.63 15.62
C VAL A 341 7.18 11.64 16.98
N LYS A 342 6.60 10.95 17.96
CA LYS A 342 7.10 10.84 19.34
C LYS A 342 7.41 9.39 19.71
N TYR A 343 8.41 9.22 20.59
CA TYR A 343 8.78 7.88 21.07
C TYR A 343 8.72 7.82 22.59
#